data_8e07cf25523bdceab87c668536b33ebe
#
_entry.id   8e07cf25523bdceab87c668536b33ebe
#
_cell.length_a   1.000
_cell.length_b   1.000
_cell.length_c   1.000
_cell.angle_alpha   90.00
_cell.angle_beta   90.00
_cell.angle_gamma   90.00
#
_symmetry.space_group_name_H-M   'P 1'
#
loop_
_entity.id
_entity.type
_entity.pdbx_description
1 polymer ?
#
loop_
_entity_poly.entity_id
_entity_poly.type
_entity_poly.pdbx_seq_one_letter_code
_entity_poly.pdbx_strand_id
1 'polypeptide(L)'
;MIHPSAQVHPSARLAPDVEVGAFAIVEAGATLGAGCRIAAHAIVKARAELGVGVHVDHFAVVGGNPQDLSFDPATDSGTRIGDRTVIREHVTVHRATKSGERTVIGADGLLMAGSHVAHDCVLGDQVILANGCMLGGHVFVGDKAFISGGVAVHQFCRIGGGALISGNAVITEDVPPNALAHGRNLISGLNLIGLRRRAVPTPAVAEIKKAYHAVYATHGACATLAQKALNEGDYQTPEARDFLNFFLGGKRGRFVSPE
;
A
#
# COMPACT_ATOMS: atom_id res chain seq x y z
N MET A 1 -22.17 6.79 17.28
CA MET A 1 -23.62 6.36 17.26
C MET A 1 -23.77 5.10 16.40
N ILE A 2 -24.51 4.07 16.89
CA ILE A 2 -24.73 2.83 16.13
C ILE A 2 -26.17 2.81 15.62
N HIS A 3 -26.36 2.67 14.31
CA HIS A 3 -27.69 2.60 13.70
C HIS A 3 -28.42 1.34 14.15
N PRO A 4 -29.76 1.37 14.45
CA PRO A 4 -30.50 0.21 14.96
C PRO A 4 -30.48 -1.03 14.05
N SER A 5 -30.32 -0.87 12.72
CA SER A 5 -30.21 -1.98 11.78
C SER A 5 -28.77 -2.49 11.56
N ALA A 6 -27.77 -1.88 12.20
CA ALA A 6 -26.39 -2.38 12.12
C ALA A 6 -26.25 -3.66 12.95
N GLN A 7 -25.40 -4.58 12.46
CA GLN A 7 -25.06 -5.82 13.18
C GLN A 7 -23.65 -5.71 13.75
N VAL A 8 -23.55 -5.51 15.06
CA VAL A 8 -22.27 -5.45 15.75
C VAL A 8 -22.16 -6.66 16.67
N HIS A 9 -21.13 -7.48 16.45
CA HIS A 9 -20.93 -8.68 17.27
C HIS A 9 -20.58 -8.29 18.71
N PRO A 10 -21.12 -8.97 19.76
CA PRO A 10 -20.89 -8.60 21.16
C PRO A 10 -19.42 -8.61 21.58
N SER A 11 -18.55 -9.38 20.93
CA SER A 11 -17.12 -9.39 21.20
C SER A 11 -16.30 -8.34 20.41
N ALA A 12 -16.94 -7.56 19.55
CA ALA A 12 -16.28 -6.42 18.90
C ALA A 12 -16.00 -5.32 19.92
N ARG A 13 -14.85 -4.67 19.79
CA ARG A 13 -14.43 -3.57 20.68
C ARG A 13 -14.45 -2.26 19.94
N LEU A 14 -15.41 -1.41 20.25
CA LEU A 14 -15.58 -0.10 19.65
C LEU A 14 -15.30 0.99 20.69
N ALA A 15 -14.56 2.01 20.31
CA ALA A 15 -14.46 3.22 21.11
C ALA A 15 -15.84 3.92 21.22
N PRO A 16 -16.10 4.70 22.29
CA PRO A 16 -17.45 5.23 22.57
C PRO A 16 -18.03 6.16 21.50
N ASP A 17 -17.17 6.78 20.69
CA ASP A 17 -17.52 7.77 19.68
C ASP A 17 -17.57 7.21 18.26
N VAL A 18 -17.47 5.88 18.10
CA VAL A 18 -17.58 5.21 16.81
C VAL A 18 -19.00 5.36 16.23
N GLU A 19 -19.05 5.62 14.93
CA GLU A 19 -20.29 5.68 14.15
C GLU A 19 -20.43 4.44 13.27
N VAL A 20 -21.57 3.76 13.33
CA VAL A 20 -21.87 2.59 12.50
C VAL A 20 -23.20 2.80 11.79
N GLY A 21 -23.16 2.86 10.47
CA GLY A 21 -24.29 3.14 9.59
C GLY A 21 -25.27 1.97 9.44
N ALA A 22 -26.37 2.24 8.75
CA ALA A 22 -27.45 1.27 8.55
C ALA A 22 -26.94 0.01 7.83
N PHE A 23 -27.36 -1.17 8.28
CA PHE A 23 -27.01 -2.48 7.70
C PHE A 23 -25.49 -2.76 7.60
N ALA A 24 -24.66 -1.96 8.25
CA ALA A 24 -23.23 -2.28 8.38
C ALA A 24 -23.04 -3.49 9.31
N ILE A 25 -22.00 -4.27 9.06
CA ILE A 25 -21.66 -5.48 9.84
C ILE A 25 -20.27 -5.32 10.44
N VAL A 26 -20.16 -5.50 11.76
CA VAL A 26 -18.89 -5.55 12.48
C VAL A 26 -18.80 -6.92 13.15
N GLU A 27 -17.89 -7.76 12.67
CA GLU A 27 -17.78 -9.16 13.11
C GLU A 27 -16.99 -9.34 14.42
N ALA A 28 -16.89 -10.59 14.86
CA ALA A 28 -16.30 -10.99 16.13
C ALA A 28 -14.82 -10.57 16.27
N GLY A 29 -14.47 -9.98 17.40
CA GLY A 29 -13.09 -9.60 17.71
C GLY A 29 -12.53 -8.43 16.88
N ALA A 30 -13.33 -7.79 16.04
CA ALA A 30 -12.95 -6.54 15.39
C ALA A 30 -12.71 -5.44 16.43
N THR A 31 -11.72 -4.57 16.19
CA THR A 31 -11.38 -3.45 17.06
C THR A 31 -11.42 -2.15 16.28
N LEU A 32 -12.20 -1.17 16.71
CA LEU A 32 -12.36 0.13 16.07
C LEU A 32 -11.94 1.24 17.02
N GLY A 33 -10.92 1.99 16.62
CA GLY A 33 -10.40 3.14 17.37
C GLY A 33 -11.38 4.32 17.41
N ALA A 34 -11.05 5.32 18.21
CA ALA A 34 -11.86 6.53 18.39
C ALA A 34 -12.12 7.24 17.06
N GLY A 35 -13.32 7.79 16.87
CA GLY A 35 -13.70 8.55 15.69
C GLY A 35 -13.85 7.73 14.41
N CYS A 36 -13.80 6.39 14.47
CA CYS A 36 -14.07 5.55 13.30
C CYS A 36 -15.51 5.73 12.79
N ARG A 37 -15.65 5.74 11.47
CA ARG A 37 -16.93 5.83 10.78
C ARG A 37 -17.09 4.67 9.82
N ILE A 38 -18.10 3.84 10.04
CA ILE A 38 -18.46 2.71 9.20
C ILE A 38 -19.75 3.05 8.49
N ALA A 39 -19.69 3.31 7.19
CA ALA A 39 -20.86 3.71 6.40
C ALA A 39 -21.87 2.55 6.22
N ALA A 40 -23.05 2.87 5.71
CA ALA A 40 -24.09 1.87 5.50
C ALA A 40 -23.63 0.74 4.56
N HIS A 41 -24.01 -0.50 4.89
CA HIS A 41 -23.65 -1.73 4.16
C HIS A 41 -22.14 -2.07 4.11
N ALA A 42 -21.28 -1.34 4.81
CA ALA A 42 -19.86 -1.71 4.93
C ALA A 42 -19.70 -2.92 5.86
N ILE A 43 -18.66 -3.73 5.63
CA ILE A 43 -18.39 -4.94 6.41
C ILE A 43 -16.98 -4.87 6.98
N VAL A 44 -16.87 -4.87 8.30
CA VAL A 44 -15.62 -5.04 9.03
C VAL A 44 -15.58 -6.48 9.54
N LYS A 45 -14.74 -7.29 8.94
CA LYS A 45 -14.62 -8.72 9.21
C LYS A 45 -13.93 -9.00 10.55
N ALA A 46 -14.02 -10.25 10.97
CA ALA A 46 -13.41 -10.71 12.20
C ALA A 46 -11.92 -10.36 12.29
N ARG A 47 -11.47 -9.92 13.49
CA ARG A 47 -10.07 -9.59 13.79
C ARG A 47 -9.47 -8.44 12.94
N ALA A 48 -10.31 -7.64 12.32
CA ALA A 48 -9.85 -6.39 11.71
C ALA A 48 -9.58 -5.35 12.81
N GLU A 49 -8.43 -4.69 12.73
CA GLU A 49 -7.99 -3.64 13.65
C GLU A 49 -8.00 -2.31 12.88
N LEU A 50 -8.89 -1.40 13.25
CA LEU A 50 -8.97 -0.06 12.68
C LEU A 50 -8.44 0.96 13.68
N GLY A 51 -7.47 1.77 13.26
CA GLY A 51 -6.90 2.86 14.05
C GLY A 51 -7.89 4.00 14.31
N VAL A 52 -7.39 5.11 14.81
CA VAL A 52 -8.18 6.30 15.14
C VAL A 52 -8.64 7.00 13.86
N GLY A 53 -9.91 7.40 13.78
CA GLY A 53 -10.45 8.20 12.68
C GLY A 53 -10.50 7.49 11.33
N VAL A 54 -10.43 6.18 11.30
CA VAL A 54 -10.58 5.41 10.04
C VAL A 54 -12.01 5.53 9.52
N HIS A 55 -12.13 5.79 8.23
CA HIS A 55 -13.41 5.85 7.54
C HIS A 55 -13.54 4.67 6.57
N VAL A 56 -14.58 3.87 6.72
CA VAL A 56 -14.93 2.75 5.82
C VAL A 56 -16.23 3.08 5.14
N ASP A 57 -16.19 3.33 3.84
CA ASP A 57 -17.33 3.81 3.06
C ASP A 57 -18.24 2.65 2.60
N HIS A 58 -19.34 3.00 1.94
CA HIS A 58 -20.43 2.10 1.57
C HIS A 58 -19.94 0.88 0.78
N PHE A 59 -20.45 -0.31 1.16
CA PHE A 59 -20.14 -1.59 0.51
C PHE A 59 -18.66 -2.00 0.52
N ALA A 60 -17.79 -1.30 1.24
CA ALA A 60 -16.41 -1.74 1.43
C ALA A 60 -16.34 -2.95 2.35
N VAL A 61 -15.38 -3.85 2.12
CA VAL A 61 -15.15 -5.05 2.92
C VAL A 61 -13.70 -5.06 3.42
N VAL A 62 -13.51 -4.92 4.73
CA VAL A 62 -12.20 -4.93 5.38
C VAL A 62 -12.01 -6.24 6.13
N GLY A 63 -10.96 -7.00 5.80
CA GLY A 63 -10.62 -8.25 6.46
C GLY A 63 -11.24 -9.49 5.80
N GLY A 64 -11.64 -9.40 4.51
CA GLY A 64 -12.14 -10.55 3.74
C GLY A 64 -11.11 -11.69 3.68
N ASN A 65 -11.56 -12.92 3.46
CA ASN A 65 -10.66 -14.06 3.29
C ASN A 65 -9.81 -13.90 2.02
N PRO A 66 -8.56 -14.37 2.05
CA PRO A 66 -7.74 -14.51 0.84
C PRO A 66 -8.47 -15.26 -0.28
N GLN A 67 -8.29 -14.81 -1.52
CA GLN A 67 -8.73 -15.54 -2.71
C GLN A 67 -7.69 -16.62 -3.08
N ASP A 68 -7.46 -17.51 -2.16
CA ASP A 68 -6.50 -18.61 -2.26
C ASP A 68 -7.23 -19.90 -1.92
N LEU A 69 -7.24 -20.86 -2.84
CA LEU A 69 -7.94 -22.15 -2.68
C LEU A 69 -7.35 -22.99 -1.53
N SER A 70 -6.11 -22.75 -1.15
CA SER A 70 -5.45 -23.44 -0.04
C SER A 70 -5.68 -22.78 1.32
N PHE A 71 -6.35 -21.61 1.36
CA PHE A 71 -6.55 -20.87 2.59
C PHE A 71 -7.56 -21.56 3.53
N ASP A 72 -7.13 -21.83 4.76
CA ASP A 72 -8.03 -22.30 5.82
C ASP A 72 -8.74 -21.12 6.49
N PRO A 73 -10.07 -20.97 6.37
CA PRO A 73 -10.81 -19.89 7.04
C PRO A 73 -10.70 -19.89 8.57
N ALA A 74 -10.29 -20.99 9.20
CA ALA A 74 -10.05 -21.06 10.64
C ALA A 74 -8.72 -20.39 11.07
N THR A 75 -7.83 -20.04 10.12
CA THR A 75 -6.56 -19.38 10.40
C THR A 75 -6.75 -18.12 11.24
N ASP A 76 -5.98 -17.98 12.32
CA ASP A 76 -6.00 -16.80 13.19
C ASP A 76 -5.16 -15.66 12.61
N SER A 77 -5.65 -15.01 11.57
CA SER A 77 -5.03 -13.89 10.89
C SER A 77 -5.99 -12.69 10.81
N GLY A 78 -5.52 -11.53 10.42
CA GLY A 78 -6.38 -10.35 10.34
C GLY A 78 -5.86 -9.27 9.40
N THR A 79 -6.41 -8.07 9.58
CA THR A 79 -5.98 -6.83 8.92
C THR A 79 -5.69 -5.76 9.95
N ARG A 80 -4.78 -4.84 9.65
CA ARG A 80 -4.55 -3.63 10.44
C ARG A 80 -4.59 -2.43 9.52
N ILE A 81 -5.45 -1.46 9.85
CA ILE A 81 -5.60 -0.19 9.13
C ILE A 81 -5.12 0.92 10.06
N GLY A 82 -4.14 1.70 9.63
CA GLY A 82 -3.59 2.83 10.35
C GLY A 82 -4.56 4.00 10.46
N ASP A 83 -4.24 4.92 11.35
CA ASP A 83 -5.07 6.07 11.71
C ASP A 83 -5.44 6.94 10.50
N ARG A 84 -6.65 7.52 10.51
CA ARG A 84 -7.17 8.48 9.52
C ARG A 84 -7.19 7.98 8.08
N THR A 85 -6.96 6.69 7.86
CA THR A 85 -7.06 6.09 6.53
C THR A 85 -8.50 6.04 6.07
N VAL A 86 -8.73 6.46 4.82
CA VAL A 86 -10.04 6.48 4.17
C VAL A 86 -10.15 5.33 3.17
N ILE A 87 -11.12 4.47 3.38
CA ILE A 87 -11.44 3.31 2.55
C ILE A 87 -12.77 3.61 1.86
N ARG A 88 -12.71 3.91 0.56
CA ARG A 88 -13.87 4.35 -0.23
C ARG A 88 -14.76 3.17 -0.63
N GLU A 89 -15.82 3.49 -1.39
CA GLU A 89 -16.88 2.56 -1.76
C GLU A 89 -16.36 1.32 -2.49
N HIS A 90 -16.90 0.16 -2.15
CA HIS A 90 -16.57 -1.13 -2.78
C HIS A 90 -15.09 -1.55 -2.70
N VAL A 91 -14.29 -0.91 -1.88
CA VAL A 91 -12.92 -1.35 -1.64
C VAL A 91 -12.93 -2.70 -0.93
N THR A 92 -12.00 -3.58 -1.31
CA THR A 92 -11.81 -4.86 -0.62
C THR A 92 -10.38 -4.98 -0.10
N VAL A 93 -10.25 -5.35 1.19
CA VAL A 93 -8.96 -5.63 1.84
C VAL A 93 -9.03 -7.03 2.42
N HIS A 94 -8.14 -7.93 1.97
CA HIS A 94 -8.07 -9.29 2.49
C HIS A 94 -7.15 -9.40 3.70
N ARG A 95 -7.47 -10.31 4.63
CA ARG A 95 -6.61 -10.63 5.76
C ARG A 95 -5.39 -11.46 5.33
N ALA A 96 -4.38 -11.56 6.19
CA ALA A 96 -3.19 -12.35 5.93
C ALA A 96 -3.49 -13.87 5.87
N THR A 97 -2.58 -14.63 5.26
CA THR A 97 -2.72 -16.09 5.09
C THR A 97 -2.18 -16.90 6.26
N LYS A 98 -1.30 -16.32 7.09
CA LYS A 98 -0.64 -17.06 8.18
C LYS A 98 -1.16 -16.62 9.54
N SER A 99 -1.21 -17.58 10.48
CA SER A 99 -1.58 -17.33 11.86
C SER A 99 -0.66 -16.30 12.52
N GLY A 100 -1.25 -15.35 13.24
CA GLY A 100 -0.56 -14.23 13.87
C GLY A 100 -0.22 -13.07 12.93
N GLU A 101 -0.30 -13.25 11.61
CA GLU A 101 0.05 -12.22 10.63
C GLU A 101 -1.14 -11.30 10.30
N ARG A 102 -0.81 -10.13 9.75
CA ARG A 102 -1.77 -9.11 9.32
C ARG A 102 -1.44 -8.61 7.92
N THR A 103 -2.46 -8.37 7.10
CA THR A 103 -2.35 -7.41 5.99
C THR A 103 -2.38 -6.02 6.62
N VAL A 104 -1.42 -5.17 6.28
CA VAL A 104 -1.21 -3.87 6.94
C VAL A 104 -1.38 -2.73 5.95
N ILE A 105 -2.15 -1.73 6.34
CA ILE A 105 -2.25 -0.45 5.64
C ILE A 105 -1.90 0.63 6.66
N GLY A 106 -0.96 1.51 6.32
CA GLY A 106 -0.49 2.59 7.17
C GLY A 106 -1.52 3.69 7.41
N ALA A 107 -1.10 4.75 8.07
CA ALA A 107 -1.92 5.91 8.42
C ALA A 107 -2.08 6.87 7.24
N ASP A 108 -3.13 7.72 7.30
CA ASP A 108 -3.40 8.80 6.34
C ASP A 108 -3.51 8.32 4.89
N GLY A 109 -3.81 7.04 4.67
CA GLY A 109 -3.99 6.43 3.36
C GLY A 109 -5.32 6.80 2.71
N LEU A 110 -5.39 6.72 1.37
CA LEU A 110 -6.62 6.87 0.61
C LEU A 110 -6.76 5.71 -0.39
N LEU A 111 -7.71 4.81 -0.12
CA LEU A 111 -8.07 3.73 -1.01
C LEU A 111 -9.36 4.14 -1.73
N MET A 112 -9.23 4.55 -3.00
CA MET A 112 -10.37 5.03 -3.79
C MET A 112 -11.25 3.88 -4.25
N ALA A 113 -12.45 4.24 -4.70
CA ALA A 113 -13.53 3.31 -4.97
C ALA A 113 -13.11 2.12 -5.86
N GLY A 114 -13.52 0.91 -5.44
CA GLY A 114 -13.27 -0.33 -6.17
C GLY A 114 -11.82 -0.79 -6.17
N SER A 115 -10.90 -0.16 -5.41
CA SER A 115 -9.54 -0.68 -5.29
C SER A 115 -9.50 -1.97 -4.45
N HIS A 116 -8.47 -2.79 -4.69
CA HIS A 116 -8.29 -4.08 -4.03
C HIS A 116 -6.89 -4.23 -3.42
N VAL A 117 -6.84 -4.63 -2.16
CA VAL A 117 -5.61 -5.02 -1.46
C VAL A 117 -5.72 -6.50 -1.09
N ALA A 118 -4.94 -7.35 -1.76
CA ALA A 118 -4.91 -8.77 -1.46
C ALA A 118 -4.21 -9.08 -0.12
N HIS A 119 -4.19 -10.34 0.22
CA HIS A 119 -3.62 -10.85 1.47
C HIS A 119 -2.12 -10.56 1.62
N ASP A 120 -1.66 -10.46 2.85
CA ASP A 120 -0.24 -10.29 3.21
C ASP A 120 0.44 -9.05 2.62
N CYS A 121 -0.33 -8.09 2.10
CA CYS A 121 0.20 -6.81 1.65
C CYS A 121 0.61 -5.93 2.83
N VAL A 122 1.65 -5.12 2.60
CA VAL A 122 2.11 -4.09 3.55
C VAL A 122 2.19 -2.76 2.81
N LEU A 123 1.31 -1.84 3.15
CA LEU A 123 1.28 -0.47 2.64
C LEU A 123 1.74 0.47 3.75
N GLY A 124 2.64 1.38 3.43
CA GLY A 124 3.10 2.44 4.31
C GLY A 124 2.08 3.56 4.51
N ASP A 125 2.53 4.64 5.10
CA ASP A 125 1.70 5.82 5.38
C ASP A 125 1.46 6.66 4.13
N GLN A 126 0.30 7.33 4.08
CA GLN A 126 -0.07 8.28 3.02
C GLN A 126 -0.06 7.66 1.61
N VAL A 127 -0.26 6.33 1.51
CA VAL A 127 -0.40 5.66 0.22
C VAL A 127 -1.75 5.99 -0.39
N ILE A 128 -1.75 6.27 -1.70
CA ILE A 128 -2.98 6.49 -2.46
C ILE A 128 -3.12 5.37 -3.50
N LEU A 129 -4.21 4.61 -3.40
CA LEU A 129 -4.68 3.70 -4.43
C LEU A 129 -5.87 4.33 -5.14
N ALA A 130 -5.71 4.69 -6.41
CA ALA A 130 -6.79 5.28 -7.17
C ALA A 130 -7.82 4.21 -7.62
N ASN A 131 -8.94 4.65 -8.20
CA ASN A 131 -10.07 3.82 -8.54
C ASN A 131 -9.70 2.54 -9.32
N GLY A 132 -10.22 1.40 -8.88
CA GLY A 132 -10.01 0.12 -9.56
C GLY A 132 -8.56 -0.40 -9.56
N CYS A 133 -7.65 0.18 -8.78
CA CYS A 133 -6.29 -0.35 -8.61
C CYS A 133 -6.34 -1.71 -7.90
N MET A 134 -5.51 -2.66 -8.34
CA MET A 134 -5.47 -4.03 -7.80
C MET A 134 -4.06 -4.42 -7.38
N LEU A 135 -3.89 -4.70 -6.09
CA LEU A 135 -2.64 -5.24 -5.54
C LEU A 135 -2.78 -6.74 -5.31
N GLY A 136 -1.92 -7.55 -5.94
CA GLY A 136 -1.79 -8.98 -5.66
C GLY A 136 -1.22 -9.27 -4.28
N GLY A 137 -1.25 -10.54 -3.85
CA GLY A 137 -0.76 -10.94 -2.53
C GLY A 137 0.71 -10.58 -2.28
N HIS A 138 1.07 -10.28 -1.02
CA HIS A 138 2.43 -9.97 -0.59
C HIS A 138 3.07 -8.76 -1.28
N VAL A 139 2.29 -7.84 -1.82
CA VAL A 139 2.79 -6.58 -2.38
C VAL A 139 3.22 -5.65 -1.23
N PHE A 140 4.41 -5.08 -1.37
CA PHE A 140 4.89 -4.01 -0.50
C PHE A 140 4.74 -2.66 -1.22
N VAL A 141 4.18 -1.66 -0.55
CA VAL A 141 4.09 -0.29 -1.04
C VAL A 141 4.64 0.66 0.02
N GLY A 142 5.71 1.37 -0.31
CA GLY A 142 6.33 2.36 0.59
C GLY A 142 5.49 3.62 0.73
N ASP A 143 5.82 4.41 1.75
CA ASP A 143 5.10 5.63 2.12
C ASP A 143 4.91 6.59 0.94
N LYS A 144 3.78 7.28 0.91
CA LYS A 144 3.48 8.36 -0.05
C LYS A 144 3.53 7.92 -1.53
N ALA A 145 3.47 6.61 -1.79
CA ALA A 145 3.33 6.13 -3.16
C ALA A 145 1.92 6.43 -3.71
N PHE A 146 1.86 6.75 -4.99
CA PHE A 146 0.60 6.98 -5.70
C PHE A 146 0.44 5.95 -6.81
N ILE A 147 -0.57 5.10 -6.68
CA ILE A 147 -0.89 4.07 -7.67
C ILE A 147 -2.17 4.48 -8.38
N SER A 148 -2.06 4.85 -9.66
CA SER A 148 -3.15 5.44 -10.43
C SER A 148 -4.25 4.43 -10.78
N GLY A 149 -5.36 4.92 -11.32
CA GLY A 149 -6.53 4.11 -11.61
C GLY A 149 -6.27 2.95 -12.58
N GLY A 150 -6.92 1.82 -12.33
CA GLY A 150 -6.83 0.63 -13.17
C GLY A 150 -5.46 -0.08 -13.19
N VAL A 151 -4.52 0.31 -12.33
CA VAL A 151 -3.21 -0.34 -12.23
C VAL A 151 -3.36 -1.74 -11.63
N ALA A 152 -2.67 -2.72 -12.23
CA ALA A 152 -2.54 -4.07 -11.68
C ALA A 152 -1.09 -4.33 -11.23
N VAL A 153 -0.90 -4.66 -9.96
CA VAL A 153 0.41 -5.00 -9.40
C VAL A 153 0.44 -6.49 -9.06
N HIS A 154 1.37 -7.22 -9.67
CA HIS A 154 1.54 -8.65 -9.47
C HIS A 154 2.02 -8.96 -8.04
N GLN A 155 1.66 -10.13 -7.53
CA GLN A 155 2.07 -10.59 -6.20
C GLN A 155 3.59 -10.53 -6.00
N PHE A 156 4.02 -10.24 -4.76
CA PHE A 156 5.40 -10.13 -4.32
C PHE A 156 6.19 -8.95 -4.92
N CYS A 157 5.58 -8.04 -5.66
CA CYS A 157 6.23 -6.81 -6.10
C CYS A 157 6.41 -5.83 -4.95
N ARG A 158 7.47 -5.02 -5.05
CA ARG A 158 7.73 -3.89 -4.15
C ARG A 158 7.61 -2.59 -4.93
N ILE A 159 6.83 -1.67 -4.39
CA ILE A 159 6.72 -0.29 -4.88
C ILE A 159 7.38 0.61 -3.85
N GLY A 160 8.45 1.28 -4.22
CA GLY A 160 9.19 2.17 -3.33
C GLY A 160 8.41 3.43 -2.94
N GLY A 161 8.78 4.02 -1.80
CA GLY A 161 8.13 5.23 -1.29
C GLY A 161 8.16 6.38 -2.28
N GLY A 162 7.07 7.14 -2.35
CA GLY A 162 6.92 8.28 -3.27
C GLY A 162 6.93 7.94 -4.76
N ALA A 163 6.94 6.67 -5.15
CA ALA A 163 6.78 6.27 -6.54
C ALA A 163 5.39 6.66 -7.07
N LEU A 164 5.30 6.91 -8.36
CA LEU A 164 4.04 7.12 -9.07
C LEU A 164 3.92 6.06 -10.16
N ILE A 165 2.81 5.32 -10.14
CA ILE A 165 2.47 4.37 -11.20
C ILE A 165 1.37 4.99 -12.05
N SER A 166 1.60 5.13 -13.35
CA SER A 166 0.62 5.72 -14.28
C SER A 166 -0.59 4.80 -14.48
N GLY A 167 -1.73 5.40 -14.81
CA GLY A 167 -2.99 4.67 -14.99
C GLY A 167 -2.91 3.51 -15.97
N ASN A 168 -3.64 2.43 -15.68
CA ASN A 168 -3.71 1.20 -16.47
C ASN A 168 -2.35 0.48 -16.68
N ALA A 169 -1.34 0.80 -15.88
CA ALA A 169 -0.05 0.09 -15.93
C ALA A 169 -0.19 -1.33 -15.34
N VAL A 170 0.63 -2.26 -15.86
CA VAL A 170 0.76 -3.62 -15.35
C VAL A 170 2.16 -3.80 -14.78
N ILE A 171 2.28 -3.90 -13.48
CA ILE A 171 3.54 -3.98 -12.76
C ILE A 171 3.76 -5.42 -12.29
N THR A 172 4.78 -6.07 -12.82
CA THR A 172 5.21 -7.43 -12.43
C THR A 172 6.64 -7.46 -11.90
N GLU A 173 7.27 -6.30 -11.76
CA GLU A 173 8.63 -6.08 -11.28
C GLU A 173 8.67 -4.98 -10.23
N ASP A 174 9.75 -4.91 -9.46
CA ASP A 174 9.90 -3.93 -8.39
C ASP A 174 10.10 -2.52 -8.97
N VAL A 175 9.43 -1.53 -8.38
CA VAL A 175 9.52 -0.11 -8.76
C VAL A 175 10.27 0.64 -7.68
N PRO A 176 11.42 1.28 -7.98
CA PRO A 176 12.22 1.94 -6.96
C PRO A 176 11.56 3.22 -6.40
N PRO A 177 12.04 3.71 -5.24
CA PRO A 177 11.51 4.93 -4.62
C PRO A 177 11.56 6.13 -5.55
N ASN A 178 10.53 6.97 -5.47
CA ASN A 178 10.41 8.20 -6.25
C ASN A 178 10.43 8.01 -7.78
N ALA A 179 10.28 6.79 -8.28
CA ALA A 179 10.21 6.52 -9.72
C ALA A 179 8.83 6.86 -10.30
N LEU A 180 8.80 7.10 -11.62
CA LEU A 180 7.60 7.19 -12.42
C LEU A 180 7.57 5.98 -13.35
N ALA A 181 6.68 5.02 -13.05
CA ALA A 181 6.51 3.81 -13.83
C ALA A 181 5.21 3.84 -14.65
N HIS A 182 5.21 3.20 -15.82
CA HIS A 182 4.06 3.16 -16.71
C HIS A 182 4.02 1.89 -17.57
N GLY A 183 2.95 1.71 -18.34
CA GLY A 183 2.82 0.60 -19.27
C GLY A 183 3.02 -0.76 -18.59
N ARG A 184 3.87 -1.60 -19.18
CA ARG A 184 4.25 -2.88 -18.58
C ARG A 184 5.72 -2.86 -18.16
N ASN A 185 5.96 -2.63 -16.86
CA ASN A 185 7.30 -2.59 -16.24
C ASN A 185 8.26 -1.53 -16.80
N LEU A 186 7.74 -0.44 -17.33
CA LEU A 186 8.57 0.64 -17.87
C LEU A 186 8.75 1.75 -16.83
N ILE A 187 9.95 2.34 -16.81
CA ILE A 187 10.28 3.51 -16.00
C ILE A 187 10.67 4.68 -16.93
N SER A 188 9.98 5.81 -16.81
CA SER A 188 10.28 7.02 -17.59
C SER A 188 11.12 8.05 -16.83
N GLY A 189 11.50 7.76 -15.59
CA GLY A 189 12.32 8.65 -14.79
C GLY A 189 11.86 8.76 -13.34
N LEU A 190 12.08 9.93 -12.74
CA LEU A 190 11.73 10.23 -11.36
C LEU A 190 10.43 11.03 -11.28
N ASN A 191 9.65 10.80 -10.25
CA ASN A 191 8.47 11.57 -9.88
C ASN A 191 8.87 12.95 -9.31
N LEU A 192 9.41 13.83 -10.17
CA LEU A 192 9.88 15.15 -9.78
C LEU A 192 8.76 16.04 -9.23
N ILE A 193 7.54 15.86 -9.71
CA ILE A 193 6.37 16.59 -9.19
C ILE A 193 6.09 16.16 -7.76
N GLY A 194 6.11 14.86 -7.49
CA GLY A 194 5.93 14.30 -6.15
C GLY A 194 7.04 14.76 -5.19
N LEU A 195 8.29 14.72 -5.62
CA LEU A 195 9.42 15.23 -4.83
C LEU A 195 9.24 16.71 -4.45
N ARG A 196 8.85 17.56 -5.42
CA ARG A 196 8.57 18.99 -5.17
C ARG A 196 7.40 19.20 -4.21
N ARG A 197 6.28 18.48 -4.39
CA ARG A 197 5.09 18.58 -3.52
C ARG A 197 5.39 18.19 -2.08
N ARG A 198 6.32 17.27 -1.88
CA ARG A 198 6.78 16.85 -0.55
C ARG A 198 7.89 17.74 0.00
N ALA A 199 8.23 18.84 -0.69
CA ALA A 199 9.28 19.77 -0.30
C ALA A 199 10.65 19.10 -0.06
N VAL A 200 10.98 18.05 -0.84
CA VAL A 200 12.29 17.39 -0.76
C VAL A 200 13.37 18.41 -1.17
N PRO A 201 14.43 18.58 -0.35
CA PRO A 201 15.46 19.58 -0.59
C PRO A 201 16.14 19.42 -1.95
N THR A 202 16.45 20.53 -2.64
CA THR A 202 17.12 20.51 -3.95
C THR A 202 18.40 19.66 -3.99
N PRO A 203 19.28 19.69 -2.97
CA PRO A 203 20.43 18.80 -2.93
C PRO A 203 20.06 17.31 -2.94
N ALA A 204 19.03 16.92 -2.18
CA ALA A 204 18.56 15.54 -2.16
C ALA A 204 17.98 15.12 -3.52
N VAL A 205 17.22 16.00 -4.18
CA VAL A 205 16.71 15.75 -5.55
C VAL A 205 17.88 15.57 -6.54
N ALA A 206 18.94 16.35 -6.42
CA ALA A 206 20.14 16.22 -7.27
C ALA A 206 20.85 14.87 -7.04
N GLU A 207 20.99 14.45 -5.79
CA GLU A 207 21.57 13.13 -5.47
C GLU A 207 20.69 11.97 -5.92
N ILE A 208 19.35 12.05 -5.79
CA ILE A 208 18.45 11.00 -6.33
C ILE A 208 18.61 10.91 -7.86
N LYS A 209 18.73 12.02 -8.58
CA LYS A 209 18.99 12.02 -10.02
C LYS A 209 20.32 11.34 -10.36
N LYS A 210 21.38 11.66 -9.61
CA LYS A 210 22.69 11.01 -9.74
C LYS A 210 22.58 9.51 -9.50
N ALA A 211 21.88 9.09 -8.45
CA ALA A 211 21.63 7.68 -8.14
C ALA A 211 20.82 6.97 -9.24
N TYR A 212 19.77 7.60 -9.76
CA TYR A 212 18.99 7.10 -10.89
C TYR A 212 19.86 6.85 -12.13
N HIS A 213 20.69 7.81 -12.51
CA HIS A 213 21.61 7.66 -13.65
C HIS A 213 22.66 6.57 -13.42
N ALA A 214 23.17 6.43 -12.20
CA ALA A 214 24.13 5.38 -11.87
C ALA A 214 23.58 3.97 -12.12
N VAL A 215 22.26 3.76 -11.91
CA VAL A 215 21.61 2.46 -12.07
C VAL A 215 21.06 2.26 -13.50
N TYR A 216 20.45 3.29 -14.09
CA TYR A 216 19.68 3.13 -15.34
C TYR A 216 20.35 3.65 -16.61
N ALA A 217 21.40 4.47 -16.51
CA ALA A 217 22.15 4.94 -17.68
C ALA A 217 23.34 4.03 -18.06
N THR A 218 23.57 2.95 -17.31
CA THR A 218 24.70 2.05 -17.53
C THR A 218 24.17 0.62 -17.75
N HIS A 219 24.75 -0.13 -18.66
CA HIS A 219 24.43 -1.53 -18.83
C HIS A 219 24.92 -2.37 -17.64
N GLY A 220 24.03 -3.20 -17.09
CA GLY A 220 24.35 -4.10 -15.98
C GLY A 220 23.15 -4.44 -15.12
N ALA A 221 23.35 -5.35 -14.19
CA ALA A 221 22.30 -5.68 -13.21
C ALA A 221 22.12 -4.53 -12.23
N CYS A 222 20.88 -4.06 -12.04
CA CYS A 222 20.57 -2.92 -11.17
C CYS A 222 21.17 -3.05 -9.77
N ALA A 223 21.10 -4.25 -9.16
CA ALA A 223 21.68 -4.48 -7.84
C ALA A 223 23.20 -4.28 -7.81
N THR A 224 23.92 -4.76 -8.83
CA THR A 224 25.37 -4.59 -8.94
C THR A 224 25.74 -3.12 -9.14
N LEU A 225 24.98 -2.41 -9.99
CA LEU A 225 25.21 -0.99 -10.26
C LEU A 225 24.90 -0.13 -9.02
N ALA A 226 23.83 -0.45 -8.29
CA ALA A 226 23.47 0.23 -7.05
C ALA A 226 24.53 0.00 -5.96
N GLN A 227 25.03 -1.23 -5.80
CA GLN A 227 26.09 -1.52 -4.84
C GLN A 227 27.39 -0.78 -5.19
N LYS A 228 27.76 -0.76 -6.48
CA LYS A 228 28.91 0.02 -6.96
C LYS A 228 28.75 1.50 -6.66
N ALA A 229 27.56 2.06 -6.96
CA ALA A 229 27.27 3.46 -6.68
C ALA A 229 27.38 3.79 -5.19
N LEU A 230 26.90 2.92 -4.30
CA LEU A 230 27.03 3.11 -2.85
C LEU A 230 28.47 3.06 -2.35
N ASN A 231 29.30 2.22 -2.96
CA ASN A 231 30.71 2.06 -2.55
C ASN A 231 31.62 3.19 -3.07
N GLU A 232 31.39 3.65 -4.30
CA GLU A 232 32.27 4.59 -5.01
C GLU A 232 31.69 6.01 -5.07
N GLY A 233 30.39 6.15 -4.89
CA GLY A 233 29.68 7.42 -4.98
C GLY A 233 29.58 8.13 -3.64
N ASP A 234 29.55 9.46 -3.70
CA ASP A 234 29.26 10.29 -2.54
C ASP A 234 27.75 10.62 -2.54
N TYR A 235 27.00 9.90 -1.69
CA TYR A 235 25.56 10.10 -1.46
C TYR A 235 25.34 10.40 0.01
N GLN A 236 25.05 11.66 0.34
CA GLN A 236 24.89 12.13 1.71
C GLN A 236 23.43 12.08 2.18
N THR A 237 22.48 12.20 1.24
CA THR A 237 21.07 12.29 1.60
C THR A 237 20.43 10.91 1.81
N PRO A 238 19.53 10.78 2.81
CA PRO A 238 18.80 9.54 3.04
C PRO A 238 18.04 9.09 1.79
N GLU A 239 17.41 10.01 1.07
CA GLU A 239 16.57 9.72 -0.09
C GLU A 239 17.35 9.07 -1.24
N ALA A 240 18.59 9.50 -1.48
CA ALA A 240 19.45 8.91 -2.49
C ALA A 240 19.95 7.52 -2.06
N ARG A 241 20.28 7.37 -0.79
CA ARG A 241 20.67 6.07 -0.21
C ARG A 241 19.51 5.08 -0.23
N ASP A 242 18.29 5.52 0.12
CA ASP A 242 17.09 4.69 0.06
C ASP A 242 16.80 4.22 -1.36
N PHE A 243 16.98 5.11 -2.36
CA PHE A 243 16.85 4.73 -3.76
C PHE A 243 17.82 3.60 -4.14
N LEU A 244 19.11 3.71 -3.78
CA LEU A 244 20.12 2.71 -4.11
C LEU A 244 19.94 1.41 -3.30
N ASN A 245 19.67 1.51 -2.00
CA ASN A 245 19.46 0.36 -1.13
C ASN A 245 18.25 -0.48 -1.53
N PHE A 246 17.25 0.13 -2.18
CA PHE A 246 16.07 -0.59 -2.67
C PHE A 246 16.45 -1.73 -3.62
N PHE A 247 17.49 -1.56 -4.43
CA PHE A 247 17.96 -2.58 -5.39
C PHE A 247 18.71 -3.73 -4.73
N LEU A 248 19.19 -3.55 -3.50
CA LEU A 248 19.90 -4.59 -2.74
C LEU A 248 18.95 -5.49 -1.96
N GLY A 249 17.70 -5.05 -1.77
CA GLY A 249 16.66 -5.80 -1.10
C GLY A 249 15.75 -6.55 -2.09
N GLY A 250 14.86 -7.37 -1.53
CA GLY A 250 13.84 -8.08 -2.30
C GLY A 250 14.27 -9.45 -2.80
N LYS A 251 13.29 -10.37 -2.83
CA LYS A 251 13.53 -11.79 -3.17
C LYS A 251 13.62 -12.06 -4.67
N ARG A 252 13.08 -11.16 -5.51
CA ARG A 252 12.89 -11.41 -6.95
C ARG A 252 14.02 -10.87 -7.82
N GLY A 253 14.71 -9.81 -7.38
CA GLY A 253 15.81 -9.19 -8.11
C GLY A 253 15.46 -8.66 -9.51
N ARG A 254 14.17 -8.39 -9.76
CA ARG A 254 13.67 -7.86 -11.02
C ARG A 254 13.12 -6.47 -10.79
N PHE A 255 13.55 -5.53 -11.62
CA PHE A 255 13.20 -4.12 -11.50
C PHE A 255 12.70 -3.59 -12.84
N VAL A 256 11.74 -2.66 -12.80
CA VAL A 256 11.28 -1.93 -13.97
C VAL A 256 12.47 -1.34 -14.72
N SER A 257 12.41 -1.30 -16.05
CA SER A 257 13.50 -0.86 -16.92
C SER A 257 13.10 0.34 -17.79
N PRO A 258 14.03 1.19 -18.21
CA PRO A 258 13.78 2.16 -19.27
C PRO A 258 13.30 1.51 -20.56
N GLU A 259 12.62 2.28 -21.42
CA GLU A 259 12.26 1.88 -22.78
C GLU A 259 13.49 1.56 -23.63
#